data_36364ec72baa9a2d570bcacf8d079495
#
_entry.id   36364ec72baa9a2d570bcacf8d079495
#
_cell.length_a   1.000
_cell.length_b   1.000
_cell.length_c   1.000
_cell.angle_alpha   90.00
_cell.angle_beta   90.00
_cell.angle_gamma   90.00
#
_symmetry.space_group_name_H-M   'P 1'
#
loop_
_entity.id
_entity.type
_entity.pdbx_description
1 polymer ?
#
loop_
_entity_poly.entity_id
_entity_poly.type
_entity_poly.pdbx_seq_one_letter_code
_entity_poly.pdbx_strand_id
1 'polypeptide(L)'
;DSTAPAEEQTTEEKSTEPPTNEDGSLVKPKNAVSVSDDVKIKTYSGSSIIEIGNREMEPYGNSYKNMKSYADALNRLKAEMPNTKAYCLMAPTAIEFYAPSKYNTGVSKSQYEGMCYIYEQLKDITPVNVYAEIAAHTDEYLYFRSDHHWTTRGAYYAYRAFANVADFKPVDKDTLQ
;
A
#
# COMPACT_ATOMS: atom_id res chain seq x y z
N ASP A 1 38.51 12.08 -35.55
CA ASP A 1 37.92 12.83 -34.43
C ASP A 1 36.41 12.87 -34.63
N SER A 2 35.72 12.01 -33.92
CA SER A 2 34.26 12.02 -33.82
C SER A 2 33.88 11.86 -32.33
N THR A 3 33.71 13.00 -31.68
CA THR A 3 33.16 13.10 -30.33
C THR A 3 31.64 13.07 -30.43
N ALA A 4 31.03 11.97 -29.98
CA ALA A 4 29.57 11.89 -29.73
C ALA A 4 29.23 12.70 -28.47
N PRO A 5 28.10 13.44 -28.46
CA PRO A 5 27.64 14.15 -27.27
C PRO A 5 27.15 13.17 -26.21
N ALA A 6 27.55 13.42 -24.95
CA ALA A 6 27.07 12.71 -23.81
C ALA A 6 25.56 13.02 -23.63
N GLU A 7 24.74 11.99 -23.61
CA GLU A 7 23.31 12.11 -23.18
C GLU A 7 23.30 12.49 -21.70
N GLU A 8 22.80 13.68 -21.42
CA GLU A 8 22.42 14.14 -20.09
C GLU A 8 21.22 13.30 -19.61
N GLN A 9 21.50 12.31 -18.78
CA GLN A 9 20.44 11.62 -18.02
C GLN A 9 19.92 12.60 -16.96
N THR A 10 18.80 13.24 -17.27
CA THR A 10 17.98 13.92 -16.27
C THR A 10 17.45 12.88 -15.30
N THR A 11 18.08 12.78 -14.15
CA THR A 11 17.52 12.10 -12.98
C THR A 11 16.33 12.92 -12.50
N GLU A 12 15.11 12.52 -12.86
CA GLU A 12 13.90 12.99 -12.18
C GLU A 12 14.05 12.65 -10.69
N GLU A 13 14.19 13.66 -9.86
CA GLU A 13 14.02 13.54 -8.40
C GLU A 13 12.60 13.05 -8.16
N LYS A 14 12.45 11.75 -7.85
CA LYS A 14 11.18 11.18 -7.42
C LYS A 14 10.82 11.82 -6.08
N SER A 15 9.83 12.71 -6.09
CA SER A 15 9.19 13.21 -4.88
C SER A 15 8.82 12.05 -3.98
N THR A 16 9.30 12.08 -2.74
CA THR A 16 8.96 11.08 -1.70
C THR A 16 7.57 11.29 -1.12
N GLU A 17 6.92 12.40 -1.47
CA GLU A 17 5.56 12.69 -1.05
C GLU A 17 4.55 12.02 -2.01
N PRO A 18 3.47 11.43 -1.47
CA PRO A 18 2.41 10.90 -2.31
C PRO A 18 1.81 12.04 -3.14
N PRO A 19 1.42 11.78 -4.40
CA PRO A 19 0.83 12.80 -5.26
C PRO A 19 -0.45 13.33 -4.62
N THR A 20 -0.59 14.67 -4.60
CA THR A 20 -1.79 15.35 -4.09
C THR A 20 -2.57 15.99 -5.23
N ASN A 21 -3.89 16.07 -5.08
CA ASN A 21 -4.76 16.85 -5.94
C ASN A 21 -4.56 18.35 -5.68
N GLU A 22 -5.14 19.20 -6.53
CA GLU A 22 -5.08 20.66 -6.38
C GLU A 22 -5.66 21.18 -5.04
N ASP A 23 -6.58 20.43 -4.43
CA ASP A 23 -7.16 20.71 -3.11
C ASP A 23 -6.34 20.19 -1.92
N GLY A 24 -5.14 19.62 -2.18
CA GLY A 24 -4.26 19.04 -1.17
C GLY A 24 -4.64 17.64 -0.72
N SER A 25 -5.71 17.06 -1.25
CA SER A 25 -6.06 15.65 -0.96
C SER A 25 -5.10 14.69 -1.66
N LEU A 26 -4.83 13.54 -1.03
CA LEU A 26 -3.97 12.51 -1.60
C LEU A 26 -4.65 11.83 -2.80
N VAL A 27 -3.91 11.69 -3.89
CA VAL A 27 -4.39 10.96 -5.08
C VAL A 27 -4.34 9.47 -4.79
N LYS A 28 -5.51 8.81 -4.79
CA LYS A 28 -5.56 7.35 -4.69
C LYS A 28 -4.97 6.72 -5.95
N PRO A 29 -3.90 5.92 -5.84
CA PRO A 29 -3.33 5.22 -7.00
C PRO A 29 -4.36 4.29 -7.64
N LYS A 30 -4.34 4.23 -8.97
CA LYS A 30 -5.19 3.30 -9.72
C LYS A 30 -4.61 1.90 -9.67
N ASN A 31 -5.48 0.91 -9.46
CA ASN A 31 -5.10 -0.49 -9.62
C ASN A 31 -4.80 -0.80 -11.09
N ALA A 32 -3.78 -1.62 -11.34
CA ALA A 32 -3.46 -2.11 -12.70
C ALA A 32 -4.62 -2.93 -13.30
N VAL A 33 -5.43 -3.57 -12.45
CA VAL A 33 -6.66 -4.27 -12.86
C VAL A 33 -7.90 -3.62 -12.26
N SER A 34 -9.02 -3.71 -12.98
CA SER A 34 -10.35 -3.39 -12.47
C SER A 34 -11.13 -4.67 -12.19
N VAL A 35 -11.93 -4.66 -11.13
CA VAL A 35 -12.82 -5.79 -10.77
C VAL A 35 -14.24 -5.44 -11.18
N SER A 36 -14.87 -6.33 -11.98
CA SER A 36 -16.26 -6.14 -12.42
C SER A 36 -17.23 -6.13 -11.24
N ASP A 37 -18.22 -5.26 -11.29
CA ASP A 37 -19.32 -5.25 -10.32
C ASP A 37 -20.22 -6.50 -10.39
N ASP A 38 -20.15 -7.28 -11.48
CA ASP A 38 -20.90 -8.53 -11.67
C ASP A 38 -20.23 -9.75 -11.02
N VAL A 39 -19.06 -9.57 -10.40
CA VAL A 39 -18.37 -10.69 -9.72
C VAL A 39 -19.27 -11.28 -8.63
N LYS A 40 -19.30 -12.61 -8.56
CA LYS A 40 -20.07 -13.33 -7.53
C LYS A 40 -19.46 -13.12 -6.17
N ILE A 41 -20.32 -12.78 -5.20
CA ILE A 41 -19.95 -12.55 -3.82
C ILE A 41 -20.74 -13.51 -2.96
N LYS A 42 -20.08 -14.22 -2.05
CA LYS A 42 -20.68 -15.10 -1.05
C LYS A 42 -20.26 -14.65 0.33
N THR A 43 -21.22 -14.68 1.23
CA THR A 43 -21.00 -14.45 2.66
C THR A 43 -21.35 -15.70 3.44
N TYR A 44 -20.68 -15.92 4.55
CA TYR A 44 -20.88 -17.09 5.39
C TYR A 44 -21.39 -16.67 6.75
N SER A 45 -22.49 -17.28 7.22
CA SER A 45 -23.07 -16.95 8.52
C SER A 45 -22.06 -17.22 9.64
N GLY A 46 -21.85 -16.23 10.50
CA GLY A 46 -20.92 -16.33 11.62
C GLY A 46 -19.43 -16.20 11.25
N SER A 47 -19.12 -15.89 9.99
CA SER A 47 -17.73 -15.64 9.52
C SER A 47 -17.54 -14.18 9.13
N SER A 48 -16.36 -13.63 9.42
CA SER A 48 -15.90 -12.35 8.86
C SER A 48 -15.39 -12.49 7.43
N ILE A 49 -15.15 -13.72 6.94
CA ILE A 49 -14.63 -13.99 5.61
C ILE A 49 -15.75 -13.89 4.58
N ILE A 50 -15.45 -13.26 3.45
CA ILE A 50 -16.28 -13.21 2.26
C ILE A 50 -15.52 -13.79 1.06
N GLU A 51 -16.24 -14.48 0.18
CA GLU A 51 -15.71 -14.95 -1.09
C GLU A 51 -16.10 -14.00 -2.20
N ILE A 52 -15.12 -13.44 -2.91
CA ILE A 52 -15.32 -12.57 -4.08
C ILE A 52 -14.64 -13.22 -5.28
N GLY A 53 -15.47 -13.72 -6.20
CA GLY A 53 -14.99 -14.50 -7.35
C GLY A 53 -14.31 -15.79 -6.91
N ASN A 54 -13.00 -15.85 -6.96
CA ASN A 54 -12.18 -17.00 -6.55
C ASN A 54 -11.20 -16.65 -5.42
N ARG A 55 -11.52 -15.64 -4.61
CA ARG A 55 -10.70 -15.18 -3.49
C ARG A 55 -11.54 -15.11 -2.21
N GLU A 56 -10.95 -15.54 -1.12
CA GLU A 56 -11.45 -15.33 0.23
C GLU A 56 -10.78 -14.08 0.80
N MET A 57 -11.57 -13.18 1.37
CA MET A 57 -11.10 -11.89 1.85
C MET A 57 -11.83 -11.50 3.13
N GLU A 58 -11.19 -10.66 3.93
CA GLU A 58 -11.78 -10.07 5.13
C GLU A 58 -12.13 -8.60 4.88
N PRO A 59 -13.38 -8.17 5.13
CA PRO A 59 -13.74 -6.77 5.12
C PRO A 59 -12.93 -5.96 6.13
N TYR A 60 -12.48 -4.80 5.73
CA TYR A 60 -11.74 -3.90 6.59
C TYR A 60 -12.69 -2.95 7.32
N GLY A 61 -12.64 -3.00 8.65
CA GLY A 61 -13.35 -2.07 9.53
C GLY A 61 -12.48 -0.86 9.87
N ASN A 62 -12.91 0.33 9.44
CA ASN A 62 -12.20 1.56 9.74
C ASN A 62 -12.69 2.18 11.07
N SER A 63 -11.79 2.40 12.01
CA SER A 63 -12.05 3.10 13.27
C SER A 63 -11.01 4.21 13.48
N TYR A 64 -11.39 5.46 13.26
CA TYR A 64 -10.52 6.61 13.48
C TYR A 64 -9.94 6.66 14.90
N LYS A 65 -10.72 6.24 15.90
CA LYS A 65 -10.24 6.12 17.30
C LYS A 65 -9.07 5.15 17.41
N ASN A 66 -9.20 3.97 16.81
CA ASN A 66 -8.15 2.95 16.85
C ASN A 66 -6.93 3.38 16.06
N MET A 67 -7.14 3.97 14.87
CA MET A 67 -6.05 4.49 14.03
C MET A 67 -5.28 5.60 14.71
N LYS A 68 -5.99 6.53 15.38
CA LYS A 68 -5.33 7.56 16.18
C LYS A 68 -4.53 6.96 17.33
N SER A 69 -5.11 6.01 18.05
CA SER A 69 -4.40 5.32 19.15
C SER A 69 -3.15 4.59 18.66
N TYR A 70 -3.20 4.01 17.47
CA TYR A 70 -2.05 3.38 16.83
C TYR A 70 -0.95 4.40 16.49
N ALA A 71 -1.30 5.50 15.83
CA ALA A 71 -0.35 6.56 15.51
C ALA A 71 0.26 7.20 16.78
N ASP A 72 -0.55 7.44 17.81
CA ASP A 72 -0.07 7.94 19.10
C ASP A 72 0.91 6.96 19.76
N ALA A 73 0.70 5.65 19.64
CA ALA A 73 1.62 4.64 20.16
C ALA A 73 2.96 4.66 19.42
N LEU A 74 2.93 4.75 18.08
CA LEU A 74 4.15 4.89 17.27
C LEU A 74 4.92 6.17 17.60
N ASN A 75 4.23 7.29 17.76
CA ASN A 75 4.85 8.56 18.11
C ASN A 75 5.51 8.51 19.51
N ARG A 76 4.89 7.86 20.50
CA ARG A 76 5.51 7.64 21.81
C ARG A 76 6.76 6.78 21.70
N LEU A 77 6.68 5.66 20.95
CA LEU A 77 7.83 4.80 20.72
C LEU A 77 8.99 5.56 20.05
N LYS A 78 8.69 6.38 19.05
CA LYS A 78 9.69 7.19 18.36
C LYS A 78 10.34 8.21 19.32
N ALA A 79 9.56 8.83 20.19
CA ALA A 79 10.05 9.81 21.17
C ALA A 79 11.08 9.19 22.15
N GLU A 80 10.92 7.91 22.49
CA GLU A 80 11.89 7.17 23.33
C GLU A 80 13.20 6.82 22.57
N MET A 81 13.18 6.93 21.24
CA MET A 81 14.33 6.63 20.37
C MET A 81 14.66 7.78 19.44
N PRO A 82 14.99 8.99 19.94
CA PRO A 82 15.10 10.21 19.13
C PRO A 82 16.15 10.10 18.02
N ASN A 83 17.23 9.37 18.22
CA ASN A 83 18.34 9.23 17.29
C ASN A 83 18.17 8.06 16.29
N THR A 84 17.03 7.35 16.34
CA THR A 84 16.76 6.21 15.43
C THR A 84 15.89 6.66 14.29
N LYS A 85 16.26 6.34 13.05
CA LYS A 85 15.36 6.47 11.91
C LYS A 85 14.22 5.47 12.06
N ALA A 86 13.00 5.94 11.94
CA ALA A 86 11.79 5.11 12.05
C ALA A 86 10.97 5.20 10.76
N TYR A 87 10.41 4.08 10.35
CA TYR A 87 9.59 3.94 9.17
C TYR A 87 8.28 3.25 9.52
N CYS A 88 7.18 3.72 8.97
CA CYS A 88 5.88 3.07 9.12
C CYS A 88 5.48 2.44 7.79
N LEU A 89 5.53 1.11 7.73
CA LEU A 89 5.11 0.32 6.60
C LEU A 89 3.80 -0.40 6.96
N MET A 90 2.70 0.01 6.37
CA MET A 90 1.40 -0.65 6.54
C MET A 90 1.10 -1.51 5.30
N ALA A 91 0.75 -2.79 5.55
CA ALA A 91 0.43 -3.75 4.52
C ALA A 91 -1.07 -3.72 4.21
N PRO A 92 -1.49 -3.23 3.04
CA PRO A 92 -2.89 -3.36 2.63
C PRO A 92 -3.21 -4.83 2.32
N THR A 93 -4.47 -5.22 2.48
CA THR A 93 -4.92 -6.58 2.20
C THR A 93 -5.62 -6.69 0.84
N ALA A 94 -5.82 -7.92 0.37
CA ALA A 94 -6.36 -8.22 -0.96
C ALA A 94 -7.70 -7.53 -1.26
N ILE A 95 -8.57 -7.34 -0.26
CA ILE A 95 -9.91 -6.77 -0.48
C ILE A 95 -9.85 -5.35 -1.03
N GLU A 96 -8.83 -4.57 -0.67
CA GLU A 96 -8.67 -3.19 -1.15
C GLU A 96 -8.48 -3.13 -2.69
N PHE A 97 -7.86 -4.16 -3.27
CA PHE A 97 -7.48 -4.18 -4.67
C PHE A 97 -8.36 -5.07 -5.55
N TYR A 98 -8.94 -6.13 -4.98
CA TYR A 98 -9.65 -7.16 -5.71
C TYR A 98 -11.14 -7.27 -5.39
N ALA A 99 -11.68 -6.37 -4.55
CA ALA A 99 -13.11 -6.22 -4.39
C ALA A 99 -13.67 -5.21 -5.41
N PRO A 100 -14.93 -5.39 -5.88
CA PRO A 100 -15.61 -4.38 -6.67
C PRO A 100 -15.72 -3.06 -5.90
N SER A 101 -15.68 -1.93 -6.61
CA SER A 101 -15.70 -0.59 -5.98
C SER A 101 -16.92 -0.36 -5.08
N LYS A 102 -18.08 -0.95 -5.42
CA LYS A 102 -19.29 -0.91 -4.58
C LYS A 102 -19.11 -1.53 -3.19
N TYR A 103 -18.16 -2.47 -3.04
CA TYR A 103 -17.89 -3.13 -1.77
C TYR A 103 -17.09 -2.23 -0.82
N ASN A 104 -16.24 -1.37 -1.35
CA ASN A 104 -15.39 -0.46 -0.58
C ASN A 104 -16.17 0.75 -0.02
N THR A 105 -17.46 0.89 -0.36
CA THR A 105 -18.31 1.97 0.16
C THR A 105 -19.31 1.53 1.21
N GLY A 106 -19.57 0.23 1.38
CA GLY A 106 -20.61 -0.29 2.25
C GLY A 106 -20.14 -1.34 3.25
N VAL A 107 -19.57 -2.44 2.77
CA VAL A 107 -19.20 -3.60 3.59
C VAL A 107 -17.75 -3.54 4.06
N SER A 108 -16.85 -3.04 3.24
CA SER A 108 -15.47 -2.76 3.62
C SER A 108 -15.21 -1.26 3.51
N LYS A 109 -14.41 -0.72 4.41
CA LYS A 109 -13.93 0.67 4.32
C LYS A 109 -12.64 0.72 3.50
N SER A 110 -12.28 1.89 2.96
CA SER A 110 -11.02 2.07 2.26
C SER A 110 -9.85 1.94 3.22
N GLN A 111 -8.96 1.02 2.93
CA GLN A 111 -7.68 0.90 3.64
C GLN A 111 -6.76 2.07 3.28
N TYR A 112 -6.84 2.55 2.04
CA TYR A 112 -6.09 3.72 1.59
C TYR A 112 -6.36 4.95 2.46
N GLU A 113 -7.65 5.28 2.68
CA GLU A 113 -8.04 6.39 3.55
C GLU A 113 -7.55 6.20 4.99
N GLY A 114 -7.63 4.97 5.51
CA GLY A 114 -7.12 4.64 6.84
C GLY A 114 -5.61 4.81 6.96
N MET A 115 -4.86 4.38 5.93
CA MET A 115 -3.41 4.55 5.86
C MET A 115 -3.02 6.02 5.80
N CYS A 116 -3.67 6.82 4.94
CA CYS A 116 -3.45 8.26 4.84
C CYS A 116 -3.69 8.94 6.19
N TYR A 117 -4.82 8.66 6.85
CA TYR A 117 -5.12 9.21 8.16
C TYR A 117 -4.04 8.91 9.20
N ILE A 118 -3.52 7.67 9.24
CA ILE A 118 -2.45 7.31 10.17
C ILE A 118 -1.17 8.08 9.82
N TYR A 119 -0.79 8.11 8.54
CA TYR A 119 0.43 8.75 8.07
C TYR A 119 0.47 10.24 8.39
N GLU A 120 -0.66 10.94 8.28
CA GLU A 120 -0.79 12.35 8.65
C GLU A 120 -0.59 12.62 10.16
N GLN A 121 -0.79 11.61 11.01
CA GLN A 121 -0.59 11.74 12.46
C GLN A 121 0.84 11.41 12.92
N LEU A 122 1.69 10.86 12.05
CA LEU A 122 3.05 10.46 12.42
C LEU A 122 3.96 11.67 12.65
N LYS A 123 4.88 11.53 13.63
CA LYS A 123 5.88 12.54 13.96
C LYS A 123 7.27 11.91 13.91
N ASP A 124 8.15 12.46 13.08
CA ASP A 124 9.52 11.96 12.88
C ASP A 124 9.59 10.46 12.53
N ILE A 125 8.54 9.94 11.88
CA ILE A 125 8.43 8.58 11.35
C ILE A 125 8.11 8.71 9.87
N THR A 126 8.94 8.14 9.02
CA THR A 126 8.76 8.18 7.57
C THR A 126 7.69 7.18 7.13
N PRO A 127 6.59 7.62 6.50
CA PRO A 127 5.61 6.70 5.91
C PRO A 127 6.19 6.00 4.69
N VAL A 128 5.84 4.71 4.52
CA VAL A 128 6.23 3.91 3.35
C VAL A 128 5.00 3.67 2.48
N ASN A 129 4.97 4.23 1.29
CA ASN A 129 3.82 4.11 0.39
C ASN A 129 3.78 2.75 -0.34
N VAL A 130 3.52 1.68 0.43
CA VAL A 130 3.35 0.32 -0.10
C VAL A 130 2.11 0.22 -0.99
N TYR A 131 1.07 1.01 -0.69
CA TYR A 131 -0.17 0.99 -1.45
C TYR A 131 0.05 1.27 -2.94
N ALA A 132 0.84 2.29 -3.27
CA ALA A 132 1.11 2.66 -4.66
C ALA A 132 1.84 1.56 -5.43
N GLU A 133 2.83 0.94 -4.81
CA GLU A 133 3.57 -0.18 -5.42
C GLU A 133 2.66 -1.39 -5.65
N ILE A 134 1.82 -1.76 -4.70
CA ILE A 134 0.88 -2.87 -4.87
C ILE A 134 -0.16 -2.55 -5.95
N ALA A 135 -0.76 -1.35 -5.93
CA ALA A 135 -1.79 -0.94 -6.90
C ALA A 135 -1.28 -0.99 -8.34
N ALA A 136 -0.01 -0.63 -8.56
CA ALA A 136 0.63 -0.64 -9.88
C ALA A 136 0.87 -2.05 -10.46
N HIS A 137 0.76 -3.11 -9.63
CA HIS A 137 1.10 -4.49 -10.02
C HIS A 137 -0.01 -5.49 -9.70
N THR A 138 -1.27 -5.02 -9.55
CA THR A 138 -2.42 -5.90 -9.22
C THR A 138 -2.78 -6.90 -10.31
N ASP A 139 -2.21 -6.80 -11.49
CA ASP A 139 -2.24 -7.80 -12.57
C ASP A 139 -1.36 -9.03 -12.27
N GLU A 140 -0.45 -8.94 -11.31
CA GLU A 140 0.39 -10.04 -10.85
C GLU A 140 -0.26 -10.81 -9.68
N TYR A 141 0.26 -12.00 -9.35
CA TYR A 141 -0.22 -12.79 -8.20
C TYR A 141 0.39 -12.29 -6.89
N LEU A 142 -0.15 -11.20 -6.36
CA LEU A 142 0.38 -10.51 -5.19
C LEU A 142 -0.15 -11.03 -3.85
N TYR A 143 -1.34 -11.65 -3.83
CA TYR A 143 -1.99 -12.18 -2.63
C TYR A 143 -2.44 -13.61 -2.85
N PHE A 144 -2.35 -14.42 -1.80
CA PHE A 144 -2.96 -15.73 -1.80
C PHE A 144 -4.48 -15.63 -2.00
N ARG A 145 -5.11 -16.69 -2.53
CA ARG A 145 -6.55 -16.67 -2.84
C ARG A 145 -7.43 -17.02 -1.65
N SER A 146 -6.92 -17.86 -0.75
CA SER A 146 -7.62 -18.36 0.44
C SER A 146 -6.91 -17.99 1.75
N ASP A 147 -6.16 -16.90 1.72
CA ASP A 147 -5.38 -16.40 2.84
C ASP A 147 -5.27 -14.86 2.72
N HIS A 148 -5.29 -14.14 3.83
CA HIS A 148 -5.20 -12.69 3.85
C HIS A 148 -3.79 -12.14 3.60
N HIS A 149 -2.77 -13.00 3.58
CA HIS A 149 -1.40 -12.58 3.37
C HIS A 149 -1.10 -12.30 1.89
N TRP A 150 -0.14 -11.44 1.68
CA TRP A 150 0.52 -11.31 0.40
C TRP A 150 1.45 -12.49 0.13
N THR A 151 1.76 -12.71 -1.15
CA THR A 151 2.78 -13.65 -1.60
C THR A 151 4.18 -13.02 -1.43
N THR A 152 5.23 -13.80 -1.66
CA THR A 152 6.61 -13.27 -1.73
C THR A 152 6.74 -12.15 -2.77
N ARG A 153 5.93 -12.19 -3.83
CA ARG A 153 5.92 -11.12 -4.85
C ARG A 153 5.30 -9.84 -4.31
N GLY A 154 4.20 -9.91 -3.57
CA GLY A 154 3.64 -8.76 -2.88
C GLY A 154 4.60 -8.17 -1.84
N ALA A 155 5.26 -9.03 -1.07
CA ALA A 155 6.29 -8.61 -0.12
C ALA A 155 7.48 -7.94 -0.81
N TYR A 156 7.87 -8.40 -2.02
CA TYR A 156 8.91 -7.75 -2.81
C TYR A 156 8.55 -6.30 -3.20
N TYR A 157 7.32 -6.03 -3.60
CA TYR A 157 6.89 -4.67 -3.90
C TYR A 157 6.84 -3.77 -2.64
N ALA A 158 6.48 -4.33 -1.49
CA ALA A 158 6.60 -3.62 -0.23
C ALA A 158 8.07 -3.30 0.14
N TYR A 159 8.98 -4.24 -0.12
CA TYR A 159 10.43 -4.02 0.01
C TYR A 159 10.93 -2.91 -0.92
N ARG A 160 10.47 -2.86 -2.18
CA ARG A 160 10.80 -1.77 -3.10
C ARG A 160 10.33 -0.42 -2.58
N ALA A 161 9.07 -0.34 -2.10
CA ALA A 161 8.54 0.88 -1.50
C ALA A 161 9.41 1.34 -0.30
N PHE A 162 9.84 0.40 0.54
CA PHE A 162 10.75 0.69 1.65
C PHE A 162 12.12 1.16 1.17
N ALA A 163 12.71 0.49 0.19
CA ALA A 163 14.01 0.87 -0.39
C ALA A 163 14.02 2.32 -0.89
N ASN A 164 12.91 2.76 -1.53
CA ASN A 164 12.77 4.11 -2.05
C ASN A 164 12.87 5.20 -0.96
N VAL A 165 12.33 4.95 0.25
CA VAL A 165 12.36 5.92 1.36
C VAL A 165 13.54 5.74 2.30
N ALA A 166 14.16 4.56 2.31
CA ALA A 166 15.32 4.24 3.12
C ALA A 166 16.65 4.51 2.41
N ASP A 167 16.58 5.06 1.18
CA ASP A 167 17.69 5.49 0.35
C ASP A 167 18.70 4.37 0.05
N PHE A 168 18.19 3.22 -0.42
CA PHE A 168 19.03 2.17 -0.96
C PHE A 168 18.44 1.56 -2.23
N LYS A 169 19.28 1.02 -3.09
CA LYS A 169 18.84 0.37 -4.33
C LYS A 169 18.26 -1.01 -4.01
N PRO A 170 17.00 -1.29 -4.36
CA PRO A 170 16.42 -2.62 -4.17
C PRO A 170 17.12 -3.63 -5.09
N VAL A 171 17.17 -4.87 -4.64
CA VAL A 171 17.63 -6.00 -5.48
C VAL A 171 16.61 -6.21 -6.60
N ASP A 172 17.07 -6.44 -7.81
CA ASP A 172 16.22 -6.72 -8.95
C ASP A 172 15.52 -8.07 -8.76
N LYS A 173 14.19 -8.12 -8.96
CA LYS A 173 13.41 -9.34 -8.77
C LYS A 173 13.87 -10.48 -9.69
N ASP A 174 14.37 -10.16 -10.89
CA ASP A 174 14.82 -11.16 -11.86
C ASP A 174 16.13 -11.83 -11.45
N THR A 175 16.81 -11.27 -10.45
CA THR A 175 18.03 -11.85 -9.84
C THR A 175 17.73 -12.68 -8.58
N LEU A 176 16.50 -12.66 -8.07
CA LEU A 176 16.07 -13.46 -6.92
C LEU A 176 15.70 -14.87 -7.39
N GLN A 177 16.34 -15.87 -6.83
CA GLN A 177 16.07 -17.29 -7.10
C GLN A 177 15.00 -17.85 -6.15
#